data_ee27dab165b3c39e9af581256ccfcdc0
#
_entry.id   ee27dab165b3c39e9af581256ccfcdc0
#
_cell.length_a   1.000
_cell.length_b   1.000
_cell.length_c   1.000
_cell.angle_alpha   90.00
_cell.angle_beta   90.00
_cell.angle_gamma   90.00
#
_symmetry.space_group_name_H-M   'P 1'
#
loop_
_entity.id
_entity.type
_entity.pdbx_description
1 polymer ?
#
loop_
_entity_poly.entity_id
_entity_poly.type
_entity_poly.pdbx_seq_one_letter_code
_entity_poly.pdbx_strand_id
1 'polypeptide(L)'
;MSESHQKELAVCGFEAVKALAAEHPERISRLFFAGSRARAFGTLCKYLAQRKRLYRLVQSDTELEKLCGSVHHQGVVAMIEEPRIAAVTPERIKRWEREKAAVLLCDRIGNANNLGAVIRSAAFFGIEHIVISGEDAQAQLTPSAYRIAQGGMEFITLYTTLSAEHFLKMCSGYLVRIGADHRAYRSLKDIPSVAQPDEAIVVVLGNEEHGISVEAKKLCDVLVKIGGSGAIESLNVAQAGTLFCSALTELRRE
;
A
#
# COMPACT_ATOMS: atom_id res chain seq x y z
N MET A 1 9.55 -27.17 -22.79
CA MET A 1 9.38 -25.80 -22.29
C MET A 1 8.51 -25.92 -21.05
N SER A 2 9.09 -25.82 -19.83
CA SER A 2 8.32 -25.93 -18.59
C SER A 2 7.48 -24.67 -18.47
N GLU A 3 6.14 -24.82 -18.45
CA GLU A 3 5.25 -23.78 -17.97
C GLU A 3 5.67 -23.42 -16.55
N SER A 4 6.28 -22.24 -16.38
CA SER A 4 6.50 -21.69 -15.05
C SER A 4 5.10 -21.48 -14.46
N HIS A 5 4.71 -22.32 -13.52
CA HIS A 5 3.48 -22.11 -12.73
C HIS A 5 3.63 -20.74 -12.06
N GLN A 6 3.00 -19.73 -12.62
CA GLN A 6 2.94 -18.40 -12.03
C GLN A 6 2.26 -18.57 -10.65
N LYS A 7 2.91 -18.07 -9.61
CA LYS A 7 2.41 -18.18 -8.25
C LYS A 7 1.11 -17.38 -8.12
N GLU A 8 0.07 -18.01 -7.59
CA GLU A 8 -1.21 -17.36 -7.34
C GLU A 8 -1.25 -16.73 -5.95
N LEU A 9 -1.93 -15.60 -5.85
CA LEU A 9 -2.21 -14.91 -4.59
C LEU A 9 -3.72 -14.87 -4.36
N ALA A 10 -4.14 -15.18 -3.13
CA ALA A 10 -5.53 -15.07 -2.72
C ALA A 10 -5.83 -13.63 -2.25
N VAL A 11 -6.80 -12.99 -2.88
CA VAL A 11 -7.42 -11.76 -2.39
C VAL A 11 -8.69 -12.14 -1.64
N CYS A 12 -8.76 -11.83 -0.35
CA CYS A 12 -9.91 -12.12 0.50
C CYS A 12 -10.46 -10.88 1.19
N GLY A 13 -11.70 -10.96 1.64
CA GLY A 13 -12.45 -9.85 2.21
C GLY A 13 -13.37 -9.16 1.21
N PHE A 14 -14.59 -8.85 1.66
CA PHE A 14 -15.67 -8.42 0.76
C PHE A 14 -15.32 -7.15 -0.03
N GLU A 15 -14.87 -6.10 0.65
CA GLU A 15 -14.54 -4.83 -0.03
C GLU A 15 -13.30 -4.96 -0.93
N ALA A 16 -12.30 -5.77 -0.54
CA ALA A 16 -11.11 -6.01 -1.36
C ALA A 16 -11.47 -6.69 -2.69
N VAL A 17 -12.25 -7.79 -2.64
CA VAL A 17 -12.67 -8.50 -3.85
C VAL A 17 -13.65 -7.67 -4.68
N LYS A 18 -14.51 -6.87 -4.04
CA LYS A 18 -15.45 -5.99 -4.74
C LYS A 18 -14.74 -4.89 -5.51
N ALA A 19 -13.73 -4.25 -4.91
CA ALA A 19 -12.91 -3.24 -5.59
C ALA A 19 -12.12 -3.87 -6.76
N LEU A 20 -11.44 -4.99 -6.51
CA LEU A 20 -10.74 -5.73 -7.57
C LEU A 20 -11.67 -6.13 -8.73
N ALA A 21 -12.91 -6.53 -8.43
CA ALA A 21 -13.90 -6.88 -9.45
C ALA A 21 -14.39 -5.67 -10.26
N ALA A 22 -14.40 -4.50 -9.66
CA ALA A 22 -14.83 -3.26 -10.32
C ALA A 22 -13.72 -2.66 -11.18
N GLU A 23 -12.50 -2.56 -10.63
CA GLU A 23 -11.39 -1.85 -11.27
C GLU A 23 -10.57 -2.77 -12.19
N HIS A 24 -10.32 -4.03 -11.78
CA HIS A 24 -9.42 -4.95 -12.46
C HIS A 24 -9.97 -6.38 -12.57
N PRO A 25 -11.20 -6.59 -13.13
CA PRO A 25 -11.80 -7.94 -13.25
C PRO A 25 -10.94 -8.89 -14.09
N GLU A 26 -10.10 -8.36 -14.99
CA GLU A 26 -9.18 -9.14 -15.82
C GLU A 26 -8.08 -9.84 -15.04
N ARG A 27 -7.73 -9.36 -13.86
CA ARG A 27 -6.73 -9.97 -12.97
C ARG A 27 -7.27 -11.21 -12.26
N ILE A 28 -8.61 -11.37 -12.14
CA ILE A 28 -9.21 -12.49 -11.43
C ILE A 28 -9.16 -13.75 -12.29
N SER A 29 -8.37 -14.74 -11.87
CA SER A 29 -8.29 -16.05 -12.50
C SER A 29 -9.42 -16.98 -12.07
N ARG A 30 -9.77 -16.96 -10.76
CA ARG A 30 -10.82 -17.80 -10.15
C ARG A 30 -11.52 -17.03 -9.04
N LEU A 31 -12.82 -17.33 -8.83
CA LEU A 31 -13.64 -16.73 -7.79
C LEU A 31 -14.37 -17.80 -6.97
N PHE A 32 -14.32 -17.69 -5.64
CA PHE A 32 -14.99 -18.57 -4.68
C PHE A 32 -15.79 -17.73 -3.69
N PHE A 33 -17.07 -18.03 -3.48
CA PHE A 33 -17.92 -17.22 -2.63
C PHE A 33 -19.04 -18.02 -1.95
N ALA A 34 -19.42 -17.59 -0.77
CA ALA A 34 -20.59 -18.11 -0.05
C ALA A 34 -21.90 -17.65 -0.69
N GLY A 35 -22.98 -18.41 -0.52
CA GLY A 35 -24.30 -18.10 -1.10
C GLY A 35 -24.82 -16.70 -0.76
N SER A 36 -24.52 -16.19 0.44
CA SER A 36 -24.86 -14.83 0.90
C SER A 36 -24.19 -13.72 0.06
N ARG A 37 -23.15 -14.04 -0.69
CA ARG A 37 -22.38 -13.08 -1.53
C ARG A 37 -22.74 -13.17 -3.02
N ALA A 38 -23.52 -14.16 -3.45
CA ALA A 38 -23.83 -14.42 -4.86
C ALA A 38 -24.41 -13.18 -5.59
N ARG A 39 -25.28 -12.43 -4.94
CA ARG A 39 -25.90 -11.23 -5.53
C ARG A 39 -24.88 -10.13 -5.84
N ALA A 40 -23.86 -9.96 -4.99
CA ALA A 40 -22.86 -8.92 -5.12
C ALA A 40 -21.90 -9.18 -6.31
N PHE A 41 -21.67 -10.45 -6.66
CA PHE A 41 -20.70 -10.85 -7.68
C PHE A 41 -21.33 -11.34 -8.99
N GLY A 42 -22.64 -11.15 -9.17
CA GLY A 42 -23.33 -11.63 -10.39
C GLY A 42 -22.74 -11.10 -11.70
N THR A 43 -22.36 -9.82 -11.76
CA THR A 43 -21.71 -9.21 -12.93
C THR A 43 -20.33 -9.82 -13.17
N LEU A 44 -19.53 -9.99 -12.12
CA LEU A 44 -18.23 -10.64 -12.21
C LEU A 44 -18.36 -12.10 -12.66
N CYS A 45 -19.33 -12.85 -12.16
CA CYS A 45 -19.56 -14.22 -12.61
C CYS A 45 -19.85 -14.31 -14.13
N LYS A 46 -20.68 -13.39 -14.67
CA LYS A 46 -20.93 -13.29 -16.12
C LYS A 46 -19.65 -13.00 -16.89
N TYR A 47 -18.84 -12.04 -16.42
CA TYR A 47 -17.55 -11.70 -17.00
C TYR A 47 -16.59 -12.91 -17.04
N LEU A 48 -16.47 -13.65 -15.92
CA LEU A 48 -15.62 -14.84 -15.82
C LEU A 48 -16.11 -15.98 -16.71
N ALA A 49 -17.45 -16.21 -16.78
CA ALA A 49 -18.06 -17.21 -17.66
C ALA A 49 -17.72 -16.97 -19.13
N GLN A 50 -17.82 -15.73 -19.63
CA GLN A 50 -17.47 -15.35 -21.00
C GLN A 50 -16.01 -15.65 -21.33
N ARG A 51 -15.12 -15.65 -20.32
CA ARG A 51 -13.67 -15.91 -20.45
C ARG A 51 -13.27 -17.34 -20.08
N LYS A 52 -14.24 -18.20 -19.83
CA LYS A 52 -14.05 -19.60 -19.41
C LYS A 52 -13.21 -19.72 -18.12
N ARG A 53 -13.30 -18.71 -17.24
CA ARG A 53 -12.63 -18.71 -15.95
C ARG A 53 -13.54 -19.33 -14.89
N LEU A 54 -12.92 -19.98 -13.89
CA LEU A 54 -13.66 -20.67 -12.82
C LEU A 54 -14.30 -19.67 -11.85
N TYR A 55 -15.58 -19.86 -11.58
CA TYR A 55 -16.23 -19.27 -10.43
C TYR A 55 -17.15 -20.32 -9.80
N ARG A 56 -17.19 -20.35 -8.48
CA ARG A 56 -17.92 -21.40 -7.77
C ARG A 56 -18.48 -20.91 -6.43
N LEU A 57 -19.71 -21.32 -6.15
CA LEU A 57 -20.32 -21.23 -4.83
C LEU A 57 -19.68 -22.31 -3.94
N VAL A 58 -19.22 -21.94 -2.75
CA VAL A 58 -18.64 -22.85 -1.77
C VAL A 58 -19.71 -23.39 -0.82
N GLN A 59 -19.48 -24.60 -0.32
CA GLN A 59 -20.39 -25.28 0.59
C GLN A 59 -20.13 -24.97 2.08
N SER A 60 -18.89 -24.53 2.39
CA SER A 60 -18.48 -24.19 3.74
C SER A 60 -17.41 -23.09 3.77
N ASP A 61 -17.33 -22.37 4.88
CA ASP A 61 -16.29 -21.37 5.11
C ASP A 61 -14.89 -21.98 5.16
N THR A 62 -14.77 -23.24 5.57
CA THR A 62 -13.48 -23.97 5.59
C THR A 62 -12.82 -24.07 4.20
N GLU A 63 -13.61 -24.08 3.11
CA GLU A 63 -13.05 -24.05 1.77
C GLU A 63 -12.37 -22.69 1.49
N LEU A 64 -12.98 -21.59 1.90
CA LEU A 64 -12.42 -20.25 1.74
C LEU A 64 -11.17 -20.06 2.63
N GLU A 65 -11.22 -20.55 3.86
CA GLU A 65 -10.08 -20.52 4.78
C GLU A 65 -8.86 -21.22 4.19
N LYS A 66 -9.04 -22.40 3.59
CA LYS A 66 -7.93 -23.13 2.93
C LYS A 66 -7.34 -22.37 1.74
N LEU A 67 -8.14 -21.59 1.02
CA LEU A 67 -7.68 -20.81 -0.13
C LEU A 67 -6.86 -19.58 0.27
N CYS A 68 -7.25 -18.86 1.33
CA CYS A 68 -6.61 -17.61 1.72
C CYS A 68 -5.81 -17.68 3.02
N GLY A 69 -5.82 -18.83 3.72
CA GLY A 69 -5.10 -19.00 4.99
C GLY A 69 -5.66 -18.16 6.15
N SER A 70 -6.94 -17.75 6.09
CA SER A 70 -7.53 -16.85 7.08
C SER A 70 -9.02 -17.12 7.27
N VAL A 71 -9.48 -17.09 8.53
CA VAL A 71 -10.93 -17.15 8.88
C VAL A 71 -11.65 -15.83 8.55
N HIS A 72 -10.93 -14.76 8.26
CA HIS A 72 -11.49 -13.41 8.02
C HIS A 72 -11.80 -13.12 6.55
N HIS A 73 -12.11 -14.16 5.75
CA HIS A 73 -12.39 -14.05 4.31
C HIS A 73 -13.71 -13.33 3.96
N GLN A 74 -14.60 -13.11 4.94
CA GLN A 74 -15.88 -12.41 4.76
C GLN A 74 -16.78 -13.03 3.67
N GLY A 75 -16.66 -14.34 3.45
CA GLY A 75 -17.47 -15.11 2.51
C GLY A 75 -17.06 -15.02 1.05
N VAL A 76 -15.84 -14.52 0.73
CA VAL A 76 -15.35 -14.46 -0.65
C VAL A 76 -13.83 -14.49 -0.73
N VAL A 77 -13.31 -15.19 -1.76
CA VAL A 77 -11.90 -15.25 -2.14
C VAL A 77 -11.79 -15.21 -3.66
N ALA A 78 -11.00 -14.28 -4.17
CA ALA A 78 -10.58 -14.23 -5.57
C ALA A 78 -9.11 -14.64 -5.67
N MET A 79 -8.78 -15.45 -6.66
CA MET A 79 -7.39 -15.80 -6.98
C MET A 79 -6.91 -14.90 -8.11
N ILE A 80 -5.74 -14.34 -7.94
CA ILE A 80 -5.04 -13.53 -8.94
C ILE A 80 -3.64 -14.07 -9.17
N GLU A 81 -3.03 -13.72 -10.28
CA GLU A 81 -1.58 -13.88 -10.44
C GLU A 81 -0.87 -12.96 -9.43
N GLU A 82 0.19 -13.46 -8.77
CA GLU A 82 0.97 -12.65 -7.84
C GLU A 82 1.50 -11.38 -8.53
N PRO A 83 1.18 -10.17 -8.05
CA PRO A 83 1.59 -8.94 -8.71
C PRO A 83 3.11 -8.80 -8.76
N ARG A 84 3.65 -8.48 -9.92
CA ARG A 84 5.05 -8.08 -10.07
C ARG A 84 5.20 -6.62 -9.72
N ILE A 85 5.91 -6.34 -8.63
CA ILE A 85 6.18 -4.98 -8.19
C ILE A 85 7.38 -4.46 -8.98
N ALA A 86 7.18 -3.40 -9.77
CA ALA A 86 8.25 -2.81 -10.57
C ALA A 86 9.23 -2.04 -9.69
N ALA A 87 10.53 -2.09 -10.04
CA ALA A 87 11.52 -1.24 -9.39
C ALA A 87 11.31 0.24 -9.80
N VAL A 88 11.60 1.15 -8.87
CA VAL A 88 11.65 2.59 -9.19
C VAL A 88 12.82 2.86 -10.12
N THR A 89 12.59 3.65 -11.16
CA THR A 89 13.63 4.11 -12.10
C THR A 89 13.81 5.62 -11.99
N PRO A 90 14.97 6.17 -12.43
CA PRO A 90 15.19 7.61 -12.49
C PRO A 90 14.13 8.35 -13.34
N GLU A 91 13.63 7.72 -14.42
CA GLU A 91 12.57 8.29 -15.27
C GLU A 91 11.26 8.40 -14.51
N ARG A 92 10.96 7.42 -13.63
CA ARG A 92 9.77 7.47 -12.76
C ARG A 92 9.85 8.64 -11.79
N ILE A 93 11.00 8.89 -11.18
CA ILE A 93 11.22 10.02 -10.26
C ILE A 93 11.02 11.35 -10.97
N LYS A 94 11.62 11.52 -12.17
CA LYS A 94 11.41 12.72 -13.01
C LYS A 94 9.95 12.90 -13.42
N ARG A 95 9.22 11.81 -13.58
CA ARG A 95 7.79 11.86 -13.85
C ARG A 95 7.02 12.33 -12.63
N TRP A 96 7.31 11.81 -11.44
CA TRP A 96 6.69 12.25 -10.19
C TRP A 96 6.95 13.73 -9.90
N GLU A 97 8.17 14.22 -10.17
CA GLU A 97 8.47 15.64 -10.07
C GLU A 97 7.55 16.48 -10.96
N ARG A 98 7.41 16.13 -12.23
CA ARG A 98 6.53 16.85 -13.17
C ARG A 98 5.04 16.77 -12.80
N GLU A 99 4.62 15.64 -12.30
CA GLU A 99 3.24 15.38 -11.84
C GLU A 99 2.99 15.96 -10.43
N LYS A 100 4.03 16.50 -9.78
CA LYS A 100 3.97 17.00 -8.39
C LYS A 100 3.44 15.93 -7.45
N ALA A 101 3.87 14.68 -7.63
CA ALA A 101 3.32 13.53 -6.96
C ALA A 101 3.61 13.54 -5.45
N ALA A 102 2.67 13.01 -4.64
CA ALA A 102 2.96 12.55 -3.30
C ALA A 102 3.31 11.07 -3.33
N VAL A 103 4.38 10.70 -2.66
CA VAL A 103 4.89 9.34 -2.59
C VAL A 103 5.08 8.94 -1.14
N LEU A 104 4.73 7.72 -0.77
CA LEU A 104 5.12 7.15 0.51
C LEU A 104 6.28 6.18 0.32
N LEU A 105 7.30 6.28 1.13
CA LEU A 105 8.36 5.28 1.25
C LEU A 105 8.18 4.50 2.55
N CYS A 106 8.00 3.20 2.44
CA CYS A 106 7.97 2.26 3.56
C CYS A 106 9.39 1.72 3.81
N ASP A 107 10.07 2.27 4.82
CA ASP A 107 11.41 1.82 5.22
C ASP A 107 11.29 0.65 6.19
N ARG A 108 11.32 -0.58 5.66
CA ARG A 108 11.29 -1.84 6.42
C ARG A 108 10.07 -2.00 7.33
N ILE A 109 8.88 -1.63 6.84
CA ILE A 109 7.62 -1.97 7.53
C ILE A 109 7.45 -3.49 7.51
N GLY A 110 7.66 -4.16 8.65
CA GLY A 110 7.73 -5.62 8.73
C GLY A 110 6.38 -6.32 8.76
N ASN A 111 5.32 -5.63 9.17
CA ASN A 111 4.00 -6.21 9.36
C ASN A 111 3.08 -5.96 8.16
N ALA A 112 2.60 -7.05 7.51
CA ALA A 112 1.69 -6.99 6.36
C ALA A 112 0.35 -6.29 6.68
N ASN A 113 -0.13 -6.34 7.92
CA ASN A 113 -1.33 -5.62 8.33
C ASN A 113 -1.08 -4.10 8.35
N ASN A 114 0.09 -3.67 8.84
CA ASN A 114 0.48 -2.26 8.82
C ASN A 114 0.65 -1.76 7.39
N LEU A 115 1.31 -2.54 6.51
CA LEU A 115 1.40 -2.21 5.08
C LEU A 115 0.01 -2.06 4.45
N GLY A 116 -0.91 -3.01 4.70
CA GLY A 116 -2.28 -2.94 4.20
C GLY A 116 -3.03 -1.70 4.71
N ALA A 117 -2.83 -1.32 5.97
CA ALA A 117 -3.45 -0.14 6.56
C ALA A 117 -2.86 1.18 6.01
N VAL A 118 -1.54 1.23 5.75
CA VAL A 118 -0.89 2.37 5.04
C VAL A 118 -1.46 2.51 3.64
N ILE A 119 -1.57 1.41 2.88
CA ILE A 119 -2.15 1.39 1.53
C ILE A 119 -3.61 1.90 1.55
N ARG A 120 -4.41 1.47 2.52
CA ARG A 120 -5.79 1.95 2.67
C ARG A 120 -5.83 3.46 2.91
N SER A 121 -4.99 3.98 3.78
CA SER A 121 -4.92 5.42 4.07
C SER A 121 -4.45 6.22 2.86
N ALA A 122 -3.41 5.76 2.17
CA ALA A 122 -2.92 6.38 0.95
C ALA A 122 -4.02 6.47 -0.12
N ALA A 123 -4.71 5.36 -0.39
CA ALA A 123 -5.83 5.33 -1.34
C ALA A 123 -6.97 6.28 -0.94
N PHE A 124 -7.33 6.33 0.35
CA PHE A 124 -8.37 7.22 0.86
C PHE A 124 -8.03 8.70 0.64
N PHE A 125 -6.77 9.07 0.80
CA PHE A 125 -6.28 10.43 0.64
C PHE A 125 -5.81 10.77 -0.78
N GLY A 126 -5.93 9.85 -1.75
CA GLY A 126 -5.54 10.08 -3.14
C GLY A 126 -4.03 10.08 -3.38
N ILE A 127 -3.25 9.45 -2.50
CA ILE A 127 -1.81 9.23 -2.71
C ILE A 127 -1.65 7.90 -3.44
N GLU A 128 -1.26 7.96 -4.72
CA GLU A 128 -1.28 6.80 -5.62
C GLU A 128 0.02 5.98 -5.61
N HIS A 129 1.10 6.51 -5.04
CA HIS A 129 2.44 5.91 -5.17
C HIS A 129 3.01 5.51 -3.83
N ILE A 130 3.32 4.21 -3.67
CA ILE A 130 4.00 3.67 -2.49
C ILE A 130 5.25 2.91 -2.96
N VAL A 131 6.38 3.22 -2.35
CA VAL A 131 7.65 2.52 -2.53
C VAL A 131 7.92 1.67 -1.30
N ILE A 132 8.21 0.39 -1.50
CA ILE A 132 8.64 -0.52 -0.43
C ILE A 132 10.13 -0.82 -0.60
N SER A 133 10.88 -0.84 0.50
CA SER A 133 12.28 -1.24 0.45
C SER A 133 12.41 -2.74 0.14
N GLY A 134 13.44 -3.13 -0.63
CA GLY A 134 13.70 -4.53 -0.96
C GLY A 134 14.46 -5.29 0.14
N GLU A 135 14.62 -4.71 1.32
CA GLU A 135 15.34 -5.30 2.45
C GLU A 135 14.51 -6.42 3.11
N ASP A 136 15.17 -7.41 3.68
CA ASP A 136 14.56 -8.64 4.23
C ASP A 136 13.47 -8.38 5.29
N ALA A 137 13.57 -7.28 6.03
CA ALA A 137 12.59 -6.89 7.05
C ALA A 137 11.29 -6.30 6.48
N GLN A 138 11.19 -6.09 5.16
CA GLN A 138 10.00 -5.49 4.53
C GLN A 138 8.88 -6.50 4.34
N ALA A 139 7.66 -6.14 4.75
CA ALA A 139 6.47 -6.94 4.52
C ALA A 139 6.17 -7.13 3.03
N GLN A 140 5.81 -8.34 2.67
CA GLN A 140 5.36 -8.70 1.33
C GLN A 140 3.85 -8.52 1.17
N LEU A 141 3.36 -8.51 -0.07
CA LEU A 141 1.94 -8.56 -0.37
C LEU A 141 1.38 -9.94 0.00
N THR A 142 0.45 -9.95 0.93
CA THR A 142 -0.21 -11.14 1.45
C THR A 142 -1.72 -11.01 1.36
N PRO A 143 -2.50 -12.11 1.47
CA PRO A 143 -3.95 -12.02 1.59
C PRO A 143 -4.40 -11.07 2.73
N SER A 144 -3.63 -11.02 3.83
CA SER A 144 -3.90 -10.12 4.95
C SER A 144 -3.72 -8.64 4.57
N ALA A 145 -2.67 -8.28 3.82
CA ALA A 145 -2.46 -6.91 3.33
C ALA A 145 -3.64 -6.45 2.45
N TYR A 146 -4.06 -7.29 1.50
CA TYR A 146 -5.24 -7.00 0.65
C TYR A 146 -6.52 -6.82 1.46
N ARG A 147 -6.79 -7.70 2.42
CA ARG A 147 -7.97 -7.61 3.29
C ARG A 147 -7.99 -6.33 4.12
N ILE A 148 -6.86 -5.94 4.71
CA ILE A 148 -6.75 -4.74 5.54
C ILE A 148 -6.82 -3.47 4.68
N ALA A 149 -6.27 -3.49 3.47
CA ALA A 149 -6.37 -2.39 2.51
C ALA A 149 -7.81 -2.12 2.04
N GLN A 150 -8.74 -3.08 2.21
CA GLN A 150 -10.18 -2.94 1.90
C GLN A 150 -10.46 -2.33 0.52
N GLY A 151 -9.76 -2.82 -0.50
CA GLY A 151 -9.86 -2.34 -1.87
C GLY A 151 -8.90 -1.21 -2.23
N GLY A 152 -8.23 -0.58 -1.27
CA GLY A 152 -7.24 0.47 -1.55
C GLY A 152 -6.09 0.00 -2.44
N MET A 153 -5.81 -1.31 -2.47
CA MET A 153 -4.79 -1.91 -3.32
C MET A 153 -4.99 -1.63 -4.83
N GLU A 154 -6.23 -1.45 -5.25
CA GLU A 154 -6.58 -1.25 -6.67
C GLU A 154 -6.38 0.20 -7.14
N PHE A 155 -6.17 1.13 -6.20
CA PHE A 155 -5.94 2.56 -6.46
C PHE A 155 -4.50 3.00 -6.22
N ILE A 156 -3.61 2.06 -5.88
CA ILE A 156 -2.21 2.32 -5.55
C ILE A 156 -1.31 1.61 -6.55
N THR A 157 -0.27 2.30 -6.99
CA THR A 157 0.85 1.68 -7.68
C THR A 157 1.99 1.45 -6.67
N LEU A 158 2.30 0.17 -6.45
CA LEU A 158 3.43 -0.23 -5.63
C LEU A 158 4.70 -0.30 -6.46
N TYR A 159 5.79 0.18 -5.89
CA TYR A 159 7.14 0.09 -6.43
C TYR A 159 8.07 -0.54 -5.40
N THR A 160 9.16 -1.12 -5.86
CA THR A 160 10.24 -1.58 -5.00
C THR A 160 11.54 -0.81 -5.27
N THR A 161 12.41 -0.76 -4.26
CA THR A 161 13.76 -0.20 -4.34
C THR A 161 14.73 -1.09 -3.59
N LEU A 162 16.03 -1.00 -3.85
CA LEU A 162 17.06 -1.78 -3.14
C LEU A 162 17.06 -1.48 -1.64
N SER A 163 17.01 -0.20 -1.27
CA SER A 163 16.92 0.27 0.12
C SER A 163 16.29 1.65 0.16
N ALA A 164 15.86 2.08 1.35
CA ALA A 164 15.39 3.44 1.57
C ALA A 164 16.47 4.48 1.23
N GLU A 165 17.72 4.22 1.60
CA GLU A 165 18.87 5.06 1.27
C GLU A 165 19.05 5.22 -0.23
N HIS A 166 19.03 4.12 -0.99
CA HIS A 166 19.16 4.15 -2.44
C HIS A 166 18.07 5.02 -3.08
N PHE A 167 16.83 4.81 -2.68
CA PHE A 167 15.69 5.57 -3.20
C PHE A 167 15.80 7.07 -2.88
N LEU A 168 16.13 7.44 -1.64
CA LEU A 168 16.24 8.85 -1.24
C LEU A 168 17.39 9.58 -1.94
N LYS A 169 18.49 8.88 -2.25
CA LYS A 169 19.55 9.42 -3.10
C LYS A 169 19.05 9.74 -4.51
N MET A 170 18.25 8.85 -5.10
CA MET A 170 17.64 9.10 -6.42
C MET A 170 16.67 10.28 -6.40
N CYS A 171 15.95 10.51 -5.29
CA CYS A 171 14.99 11.60 -5.13
C CYS A 171 15.67 12.99 -4.94
N SER A 172 16.96 13.03 -4.66
CA SER A 172 17.68 14.29 -4.40
C SER A 172 17.57 15.26 -5.56
N GLY A 173 17.12 16.49 -5.28
CA GLY A 173 16.89 17.53 -6.29
C GLY A 173 15.61 17.40 -7.11
N TYR A 174 14.79 16.35 -6.86
CA TYR A 174 13.52 16.12 -7.55
C TYR A 174 12.31 16.14 -6.60
N LEU A 175 12.43 15.54 -5.43
CA LEU A 175 11.35 15.45 -4.44
C LEU A 175 11.81 16.02 -3.11
N VAL A 176 10.94 16.75 -2.42
CA VAL A 176 11.13 17.10 -1.00
C VAL A 176 11.00 15.84 -0.15
N ARG A 177 12.01 15.52 0.66
CA ARG A 177 12.12 14.27 1.42
C ARG A 177 11.82 14.52 2.89
N ILE A 178 10.63 14.12 3.35
CA ILE A 178 10.14 14.30 4.71
C ILE A 178 10.23 12.96 5.46
N GLY A 179 10.97 12.91 6.55
CA GLY A 179 11.04 11.73 7.40
C GLY A 179 10.11 11.82 8.61
N ALA A 180 9.28 10.78 8.83
CA ALA A 180 8.43 10.67 10.02
C ALA A 180 9.24 10.19 11.22
N ASP A 181 9.60 11.08 12.16
CA ASP A 181 10.39 10.75 13.35
C ASP A 181 9.81 11.41 14.60
N HIS A 182 9.44 10.63 15.62
CA HIS A 182 8.87 11.13 16.87
C HIS A 182 9.81 12.07 17.66
N ARG A 183 11.12 11.99 17.40
CA ARG A 183 12.15 12.83 18.01
C ARG A 183 12.42 14.13 17.23
N ALA A 184 11.73 14.35 16.10
CA ALA A 184 11.93 15.54 15.31
C ALA A 184 11.55 16.81 16.07
N TYR A 185 12.17 17.94 15.70
CA TYR A 185 11.80 19.24 16.24
C TYR A 185 10.50 19.75 15.59
N ARG A 186 10.40 19.67 14.25
CA ARG A 186 9.23 20.12 13.48
C ARG A 186 8.05 19.16 13.62
N SER A 187 6.85 19.68 13.51
CA SER A 187 5.59 18.92 13.58
C SER A 187 4.86 18.92 12.24
N LEU A 188 3.77 18.16 12.10
CA LEU A 188 2.94 18.15 10.89
C LEU A 188 2.49 19.55 10.46
N LYS A 189 2.26 20.47 11.41
CA LYS A 189 1.85 21.86 11.14
C LYS A 189 2.93 22.66 10.42
N ASP A 190 4.17 22.22 10.49
CA ASP A 190 5.31 22.89 9.88
C ASP A 190 5.56 22.43 8.44
N ILE A 191 4.81 21.43 7.92
CA ILE A 191 4.95 20.93 6.54
C ILE A 191 4.82 22.07 5.51
N PRO A 192 3.87 23.01 5.59
CA PRO A 192 3.78 24.12 4.63
C PRO A 192 4.98 25.08 4.62
N SER A 193 5.81 25.04 5.68
CA SER A 193 7.06 25.83 5.71
C SER A 193 8.27 25.14 5.06
N VAL A 194 8.13 23.86 4.71
CA VAL A 194 9.25 23.04 4.19
C VAL A 194 8.97 22.40 2.84
N ALA A 195 7.70 22.35 2.43
CA ALA A 195 7.27 21.87 1.13
C ALA A 195 6.12 22.73 0.60
N GLN A 196 6.12 23.01 -0.70
CA GLN A 196 5.07 23.79 -1.35
C GLN A 196 4.00 22.88 -1.96
N PRO A 197 2.75 23.37 -2.16
CA PRO A 197 1.67 22.58 -2.78
C PRO A 197 2.01 22.03 -4.14
N ASP A 198 2.90 22.71 -4.87
CA ASP A 198 3.30 22.40 -6.23
C ASP A 198 4.65 21.66 -6.33
N GLU A 199 5.15 21.13 -5.24
CA GLU A 199 6.32 20.28 -5.21
C GLU A 199 5.97 18.80 -5.13
N ALA A 200 6.82 17.95 -5.71
CA ALA A 200 6.76 16.52 -5.49
C ALA A 200 7.36 16.18 -4.11
N ILE A 201 6.67 15.34 -3.35
CA ILE A 201 7.02 15.08 -1.96
C ILE A 201 7.10 13.58 -1.73
N VAL A 202 8.12 13.13 -1.02
CA VAL A 202 8.15 11.79 -0.45
C VAL A 202 8.12 11.86 1.08
N VAL A 203 7.22 11.08 1.69
CA VAL A 203 7.19 10.84 3.14
C VAL A 203 7.74 9.47 3.44
N VAL A 204 8.74 9.41 4.31
CA VAL A 204 9.38 8.18 4.77
C VAL A 204 8.70 7.72 6.06
N LEU A 205 8.11 6.53 6.03
CA LEU A 205 7.53 5.83 7.17
C LEU A 205 8.47 4.69 7.57
N GLY A 206 8.93 4.70 8.81
CA GLY A 206 9.91 3.75 9.29
C GLY A 206 9.32 2.48 9.88
N ASN A 207 10.21 1.54 10.20
CA ASN A 207 9.91 0.30 10.92
C ASN A 207 9.22 0.58 12.27
N GLU A 208 8.40 -0.37 12.72
CA GLU A 208 7.59 -0.25 13.93
C GLU A 208 8.42 -0.15 15.22
N GLU A 209 9.58 -0.82 15.26
CA GLU A 209 10.44 -0.87 16.45
C GLU A 209 11.59 0.13 16.39
N HIS A 210 12.18 0.29 15.20
CA HIS A 210 13.42 1.04 15.01
C HIS A 210 13.21 2.41 14.35
N GLY A 211 12.00 2.67 13.84
CA GLY A 211 11.71 3.87 13.06
C GLY A 211 12.44 3.90 11.71
N ILE A 212 12.69 5.09 11.20
CA ILE A 212 13.46 5.30 9.95
C ILE A 212 14.93 4.95 10.19
N SER A 213 15.58 4.27 9.23
CA SER A 213 17.01 3.96 9.28
C SER A 213 17.87 5.21 9.41
N VAL A 214 19.03 5.08 10.07
CA VAL A 214 19.96 6.20 10.30
C VAL A 214 20.41 6.80 8.97
N GLU A 215 20.63 5.96 7.97
CA GLU A 215 21.04 6.35 6.62
C GLU A 215 19.92 7.12 5.92
N ALA A 216 18.69 6.66 6.00
CA ALA A 216 17.54 7.36 5.41
C ALA A 216 17.26 8.70 6.12
N LYS A 217 17.40 8.79 7.46
CA LYS A 217 17.25 10.05 8.19
C LYS A 217 18.21 11.14 7.70
N LYS A 218 19.47 10.78 7.44
CA LYS A 218 20.50 11.74 6.95
C LYS A 218 20.17 12.28 5.56
N LEU A 219 19.38 11.57 4.78
CA LEU A 219 18.98 11.92 3.43
C LEU A 219 17.64 12.66 3.33
N CYS A 220 16.87 12.71 4.43
CA CYS A 220 15.69 13.54 4.50
C CYS A 220 16.08 15.03 4.56
N ASP A 221 15.34 15.88 3.84
CA ASP A 221 15.50 17.34 3.89
C ASP A 221 14.99 17.88 5.24
N VAL A 222 13.99 17.19 5.81
CA VAL A 222 13.41 17.52 7.10
C VAL A 222 12.87 16.28 7.80
N LEU A 223 12.98 16.26 9.13
CA LEU A 223 12.29 15.29 9.98
C LEU A 223 11.10 15.98 10.65
N VAL A 224 9.96 15.29 10.67
CA VAL A 224 8.68 15.81 11.17
C VAL A 224 8.06 14.81 12.12
N LYS A 225 7.59 15.29 13.27
CA LYS A 225 6.86 14.50 14.26
C LYS A 225 5.36 14.74 14.24
N ILE A 226 4.62 13.77 14.75
CA ILE A 226 3.22 13.95 15.13
C ILE A 226 3.23 14.42 16.60
N GLY A 227 2.64 15.59 16.86
CA GLY A 227 2.53 16.11 18.22
C GLY A 227 1.53 15.28 19.03
N GLY A 228 1.91 14.90 20.25
CA GLY A 228 1.08 14.13 21.18
C GLY A 228 1.21 14.69 22.60
N SER A 229 0.51 14.09 23.55
CA SER A 229 0.54 14.44 24.99
C SER A 229 1.86 14.09 25.68
N GLY A 230 2.67 13.21 25.08
CA GLY A 230 3.88 12.64 25.69
C GLY A 230 3.62 11.43 26.58
N ALA A 231 2.37 10.98 26.75
CA ALA A 231 2.03 9.81 27.55
C ALA A 231 2.53 8.49 26.93
N ILE A 232 2.66 8.45 25.59
CA ILE A 232 3.29 7.36 24.84
C ILE A 232 4.28 7.95 23.85
N GLU A 233 5.33 7.18 23.50
CA GLU A 233 6.46 7.66 22.71
C GLU A 233 6.08 7.86 21.22
N SER A 234 5.30 6.95 20.65
CA SER A 234 4.97 6.98 19.21
C SER A 234 3.62 6.33 18.93
N LEU A 235 3.08 6.61 17.74
CA LEU A 235 1.93 5.91 17.17
C LEU A 235 2.39 4.69 16.37
N ASN A 236 1.47 3.74 16.16
CA ASN A 236 1.65 2.71 15.15
C ASN A 236 1.90 3.35 13.78
N VAL A 237 2.77 2.74 12.97
CA VAL A 237 3.20 3.30 11.67
C VAL A 237 2.04 3.55 10.71
N ALA A 238 1.00 2.73 10.71
CA ALA A 238 -0.17 2.95 9.85
C ALA A 238 -1.00 4.16 10.30
N GLN A 239 -1.14 4.36 11.62
CA GLN A 239 -1.80 5.56 12.17
C GLN A 239 -0.98 6.82 11.87
N ALA A 240 0.34 6.75 12.03
CA ALA A 240 1.24 7.83 11.66
C ALA A 240 1.12 8.14 10.15
N GLY A 241 1.17 7.12 9.30
CA GLY A 241 0.97 7.23 7.85
C GLY A 241 -0.33 7.93 7.48
N THR A 242 -1.44 7.60 8.16
CA THR A 242 -2.74 8.25 7.96
C THR A 242 -2.66 9.77 8.19
N LEU A 243 -2.01 10.20 9.27
CA LEU A 243 -1.87 11.62 9.60
C LEU A 243 -0.96 12.36 8.62
N PHE A 244 0.12 11.73 8.14
CA PHE A 244 0.95 12.29 7.09
C PHE A 244 0.19 12.39 5.76
N CYS A 245 -0.58 11.37 5.37
CA CYS A 245 -1.42 11.41 4.17
C CYS A 245 -2.43 12.57 4.24
N SER A 246 -3.09 12.75 5.38
CA SER A 246 -4.00 13.88 5.61
C SER A 246 -3.30 15.22 5.44
N ALA A 247 -2.15 15.40 6.10
CA ALA A 247 -1.39 16.65 6.04
C ALA A 247 -0.93 16.99 4.61
N LEU A 248 -0.47 15.99 3.81
CA LEU A 248 -0.10 16.19 2.42
C LEU A 248 -1.30 16.56 1.53
N THR A 249 -2.47 15.98 1.82
CA THR A 249 -3.68 16.29 1.05
C THR A 249 -4.21 17.70 1.38
N GLU A 250 -4.11 18.12 2.63
CA GLU A 250 -4.46 19.47 3.05
C GLU A 250 -3.53 20.52 2.43
N LEU A 251 -2.20 20.27 2.45
CA LEU A 251 -1.21 21.13 1.80
C LEU A 251 -1.56 21.42 0.32
N ARG A 252 -2.17 20.47 -0.38
CA ARG A 252 -2.48 20.56 -1.81
C ARG A 252 -3.85 21.17 -2.11
N ARG A 253 -4.67 21.42 -1.10
CA ARG A 253 -5.98 22.07 -1.24
C ARG A 253 -5.91 23.58 -1.08
N GLU A 254 -4.80 24.06 -0.50
CA GLU A 254 -4.51 25.50 -0.38
C GLU A 254 -3.90 26.04 -1.69
#